data_dc8d65af956f660c6b34ca5aee1565b6
#
_entry.id   dc8d65af956f660c6b34ca5aee1565b6
#
_cell.length_a   1.000
_cell.length_b   1.000
_cell.length_c   1.000
_cell.angle_alpha   90.00
_cell.angle_beta   90.00
_cell.angle_gamma   90.00
#
_symmetry.space_group_name_H-M   'P 1'
#
loop_
_entity.id
_entity.type
_entity.pdbx_description
1 polymer ?
#
loop_
_entity_poly.entity_id
_entity_poly.type
_entity_poly.pdbx_seq_one_letter_code
_entity_poly.pdbx_strand_id
1 'polypeptide(L)'
;MSILYILLSLLLWGLIHSLLASLAFKSFLANLFGKSLMRGYRLFYNIFSLLSFLPILWPVATLPDALLYSVPAPISYAMILGQGAAAVLLILGVLQTDTLSFVGLRQLVEEEKPAALVTRGLYRLVRHPLYTAGLLFLWLSPQVTVNSFTLYVAATIYIFIGAYFEERKLLREFGEVYAEYKSRIPMLIPWLRFQ
;
A
#
# COMPACT_ATOMS: atom_id res chain seq x y z
N MET A 1 -13.97 21.76 8.69
CA MET A 1 -14.47 21.29 7.38
C MET A 1 -13.41 20.49 6.62
N SER A 2 -12.12 20.94 6.59
CA SER A 2 -11.02 20.25 5.85
C SER A 2 -10.88 18.76 6.21
N ILE A 3 -10.86 18.43 7.51
CA ILE A 3 -10.78 17.04 8.00
C ILE A 3 -11.89 16.17 7.39
N LEU A 4 -13.13 16.65 7.38
CA LEU A 4 -14.26 15.89 6.84
C LEU A 4 -14.11 15.62 5.34
N TYR A 5 -13.68 16.62 4.55
CA TYR A 5 -13.42 16.44 3.11
C TYR A 5 -12.31 15.44 2.84
N ILE A 6 -11.21 15.52 3.60
CA ILE A 6 -10.08 14.57 3.48
C ILE A 6 -10.54 13.15 3.83
N LEU A 7 -11.27 12.97 4.93
CA LEU A 7 -11.76 11.64 5.33
C LEU A 7 -12.77 11.06 4.34
N LEU A 8 -13.71 11.87 3.83
CA LEU A 8 -14.70 11.42 2.85
C LEU A 8 -14.05 11.05 1.52
N SER A 9 -13.09 11.85 1.03
CA SER A 9 -12.38 11.53 -0.20
C SER A 9 -11.51 10.26 -0.08
N LEU A 10 -10.84 10.07 1.07
CA LEU A 10 -10.10 8.84 1.36
C LEU A 10 -11.02 7.62 1.49
N LEU A 11 -12.15 7.77 2.17
CA LEU A 11 -13.13 6.70 2.31
C LEU A 11 -13.69 6.29 0.94
N LEU A 12 -14.11 7.27 0.13
CA LEU A 12 -14.62 7.00 -1.21
C LEU A 12 -13.58 6.31 -2.08
N TRP A 13 -12.36 6.85 -2.10
CA TRP A 13 -11.25 6.24 -2.84
C TRP A 13 -10.96 4.84 -2.35
N GLY A 14 -10.85 4.64 -1.04
CA GLY A 14 -10.58 3.34 -0.43
C GLY A 14 -11.64 2.29 -0.75
N LEU A 15 -12.92 2.67 -0.76
CA LEU A 15 -14.03 1.79 -1.16
C LEU A 15 -13.92 1.39 -2.63
N ILE A 16 -13.72 2.36 -3.54
CA ILE A 16 -13.56 2.10 -4.98
C ILE A 16 -12.32 1.22 -5.22
N HIS A 17 -11.18 1.60 -4.65
CA HIS A 17 -9.93 0.85 -4.77
C HIS A 17 -10.07 -0.60 -4.28
N SER A 18 -10.68 -0.80 -3.11
CA SER A 18 -10.91 -2.13 -2.54
C SER A 18 -11.91 -2.95 -3.37
N LEU A 19 -12.96 -2.33 -3.89
CA LEU A 19 -13.91 -2.98 -4.78
C LEU A 19 -13.21 -3.50 -6.04
N LEU A 20 -12.44 -2.63 -6.71
CA LEU A 20 -11.68 -2.99 -7.91
C LEU A 20 -10.61 -4.06 -7.63
N ALA A 21 -10.01 -4.08 -6.42
CA ALA A 21 -9.06 -5.11 -6.01
C ALA A 21 -9.73 -6.47 -5.75
N SER A 22 -11.04 -6.50 -5.44
CA SER A 22 -11.73 -7.69 -4.97
C SER A 22 -11.81 -8.80 -6.03
N LEU A 23 -11.73 -10.04 -5.57
CA LEU A 23 -11.88 -11.22 -6.44
C LEU A 23 -13.31 -11.30 -7.04
N ALA A 24 -14.32 -10.92 -6.26
CA ALA A 24 -15.71 -10.93 -6.72
C ALA A 24 -15.91 -9.99 -7.91
N PHE A 25 -15.38 -8.76 -7.83
CA PHE A 25 -15.50 -7.79 -8.92
C PHE A 25 -14.70 -8.22 -10.17
N LYS A 26 -13.49 -8.77 -9.97
CA LYS A 26 -12.69 -9.33 -11.07
C LYS A 26 -13.40 -10.49 -11.77
N SER A 27 -14.00 -11.41 -11.01
CA SER A 27 -14.77 -12.52 -11.57
C SER A 27 -16.01 -12.03 -12.32
N PHE A 28 -16.72 -11.04 -11.79
CA PHE A 28 -17.84 -10.40 -12.47
C PHE A 28 -17.42 -9.81 -13.83
N LEU A 29 -16.33 -9.04 -13.87
CA LEU A 29 -15.81 -8.47 -15.12
C LEU A 29 -15.31 -9.55 -16.10
N ALA A 30 -14.66 -10.60 -15.59
CA ALA A 30 -14.21 -11.71 -16.44
C ALA A 30 -15.36 -12.46 -17.10
N ASN A 31 -16.49 -12.61 -16.40
CA ASN A 31 -17.71 -13.21 -16.93
C ASN A 31 -18.38 -12.31 -17.98
N LEU A 32 -18.32 -10.98 -17.77
CA LEU A 32 -18.96 -10.02 -18.67
C LEU A 32 -18.16 -9.76 -19.95
N PHE A 33 -16.84 -9.59 -19.84
CA PHE A 33 -15.97 -9.13 -20.92
C PHE A 33 -15.00 -10.21 -21.42
N GLY A 34 -14.97 -11.37 -20.80
CA GLY A 34 -14.09 -12.47 -21.15
C GLY A 34 -12.65 -12.34 -20.62
N LYS A 35 -11.93 -13.45 -20.62
CA LYS A 35 -10.57 -13.55 -20.07
C LYS A 35 -9.54 -12.68 -20.81
N SER A 36 -9.75 -12.42 -22.10
CA SER A 36 -8.80 -11.65 -22.91
C SER A 36 -8.66 -10.20 -22.41
N LEU A 37 -9.78 -9.55 -22.08
CA LEU A 37 -9.77 -8.17 -21.57
C LEU A 37 -9.13 -8.11 -20.16
N MET A 38 -9.26 -9.20 -19.39
CA MET A 38 -8.70 -9.28 -18.04
C MET A 38 -7.16 -9.28 -17.99
N ARG A 39 -6.48 -9.55 -19.11
CA ARG A 39 -5.01 -9.44 -19.17
C ARG A 39 -4.51 -8.03 -18.84
N GLY A 40 -5.23 -7.00 -19.31
CA GLY A 40 -4.91 -5.59 -19.04
C GLY A 40 -5.41 -5.05 -17.71
N TYR A 41 -6.25 -5.82 -17.01
CA TYR A 41 -6.93 -5.34 -15.81
C TYR A 41 -5.97 -4.88 -14.70
N ARG A 42 -4.90 -5.62 -14.46
CA ARG A 42 -3.91 -5.29 -13.41
C ARG A 42 -3.19 -3.98 -13.69
N LEU A 43 -2.79 -3.76 -14.95
CA LEU A 43 -2.17 -2.50 -15.38
C LEU A 43 -3.16 -1.33 -15.24
N PHE A 44 -4.38 -1.51 -15.75
CA PHE A 44 -5.45 -0.52 -15.60
C PHE A 44 -5.68 -0.17 -14.13
N TYR A 45 -5.83 -1.19 -13.27
CA TYR A 45 -6.04 -1.01 -11.83
C TYR A 45 -4.92 -0.21 -11.17
N ASN A 46 -3.66 -0.51 -11.48
CA ASN A 46 -2.51 0.19 -10.91
C ASN A 46 -2.45 1.66 -11.37
N ILE A 47 -2.66 1.93 -12.66
CA ILE A 47 -2.73 3.29 -13.20
C ILE A 47 -3.91 4.05 -12.59
N PHE A 48 -5.09 3.45 -12.58
CA PHE A 48 -6.29 4.05 -11.99
C PHE A 48 -6.08 4.37 -10.51
N SER A 49 -5.52 3.44 -9.74
CA SER A 49 -5.25 3.63 -8.30
C SER A 49 -4.30 4.80 -8.05
N LEU A 50 -3.24 4.91 -8.84
CA LEU A 50 -2.29 6.01 -8.75
C LEU A 50 -2.94 7.35 -9.11
N LEU A 51 -3.58 7.42 -10.28
CA LEU A 51 -4.17 8.66 -10.78
C LEU A 51 -5.35 9.14 -9.93
N SER A 52 -6.20 8.21 -9.47
CA SER A 52 -7.35 8.54 -8.62
C SER A 52 -6.96 8.92 -7.19
N PHE A 53 -5.73 8.59 -6.74
CA PHE A 53 -5.22 9.05 -5.45
C PHE A 53 -4.76 10.52 -5.49
N LEU A 54 -4.28 11.01 -6.63
CA LEU A 54 -3.79 12.39 -6.75
C LEU A 54 -4.81 13.46 -6.34
N PRO A 55 -6.10 13.39 -6.74
CA PRO A 55 -7.13 14.31 -6.28
C PRO A 55 -7.30 14.38 -4.75
N ILE A 56 -6.93 13.33 -4.01
CA ILE A 56 -7.00 13.32 -2.54
C ILE A 56 -5.91 14.23 -1.95
N LEU A 57 -4.78 14.35 -2.61
CA LEU A 57 -3.70 15.24 -2.16
C LEU A 57 -4.06 16.71 -2.32
N TRP A 58 -4.98 17.04 -3.23
CA TRP A 58 -5.45 18.39 -3.46
C TRP A 58 -6.07 19.04 -2.20
N PRO A 59 -7.11 18.46 -1.56
CA PRO A 59 -7.67 19.02 -0.34
C PRO A 59 -6.67 19.07 0.83
N VAL A 60 -5.72 18.12 0.89
CA VAL A 60 -4.66 18.15 1.91
C VAL A 60 -3.75 19.37 1.72
N ALA A 61 -3.45 19.73 0.47
CA ALA A 61 -2.53 20.83 0.15
C ALA A 61 -3.20 22.21 0.11
N THR A 62 -4.51 22.30 -0.16
CA THR A 62 -5.17 23.58 -0.50
C THR A 62 -6.26 24.03 0.48
N LEU A 63 -6.84 23.12 1.26
CA LEU A 63 -7.85 23.49 2.25
C LEU A 63 -7.22 24.21 3.46
N PRO A 64 -7.99 25.04 4.18
CA PRO A 64 -7.53 25.68 5.41
C PRO A 64 -6.90 24.66 6.36
N ASP A 65 -5.71 24.97 6.85
CA ASP A 65 -4.86 24.06 7.61
C ASP A 65 -4.19 24.79 8.77
N ALA A 66 -3.71 24.03 9.75
CA ALA A 66 -2.95 24.54 10.88
C ALA A 66 -1.73 23.62 11.13
N LEU A 67 -0.62 24.23 11.46
CA LEU A 67 0.58 23.50 11.87
C LEU A 67 0.30 22.76 13.17
N LEU A 68 0.53 21.47 13.18
CA LEU A 68 0.39 20.63 14.37
C LEU A 68 1.70 20.56 15.13
N TYR A 69 2.80 20.26 14.43
CA TYR A 69 4.15 20.34 14.96
C TYR A 69 5.19 20.55 13.85
N SER A 70 6.34 21.11 14.26
CA SER A 70 7.55 21.18 13.44
C SER A 70 8.75 20.79 14.29
N VAL A 71 9.51 19.83 13.81
CA VAL A 71 10.70 19.32 14.51
C VAL A 71 11.92 20.16 14.08
N PRO A 72 12.64 20.82 15.01
CA PRO A 72 13.79 21.65 14.68
C PRO A 72 15.02 20.81 14.28
N ALA A 73 16.01 21.46 13.66
CA ALA A 73 17.32 20.91 13.45
C ALA A 73 18.01 20.61 14.81
N PRO A 74 18.86 19.56 14.90
CA PRO A 74 19.28 18.66 13.82
C PRO A 74 18.33 17.44 13.60
N ILE A 75 17.31 17.25 14.45
CA ILE A 75 16.43 16.07 14.41
C ILE A 75 15.66 16.01 13.08
N SER A 76 15.21 17.15 12.55
CA SER A 76 14.51 17.22 11.27
C SER A 76 15.36 16.65 10.11
N TYR A 77 16.68 16.86 10.12
CA TYR A 77 17.58 16.29 9.11
C TYR A 77 17.62 14.75 9.20
N ALA A 78 17.66 14.20 10.42
CA ALA A 78 17.61 12.75 10.61
C ALA A 78 16.27 12.16 10.11
N MET A 79 15.16 12.87 10.33
CA MET A 79 13.84 12.47 9.83
C MET A 79 13.80 12.48 8.30
N ILE A 80 14.33 13.52 7.64
CA ILE A 80 14.41 13.60 6.17
C ILE A 80 15.28 12.48 5.61
N LEU A 81 16.42 12.20 6.23
CA LEU A 81 17.26 11.05 5.84
C LEU A 81 16.50 9.73 5.99
N GLY A 82 15.74 9.58 7.07
CA GLY A 82 14.86 8.44 7.28
C GLY A 82 13.77 8.30 6.21
N GLN A 83 13.16 9.42 5.77
CA GLN A 83 12.23 9.42 4.63
C GLN A 83 12.92 8.99 3.33
N GLY A 84 14.12 9.49 3.08
CA GLY A 84 14.94 9.05 1.94
C GLY A 84 15.23 7.55 1.98
N ALA A 85 15.62 7.02 3.14
CA ALA A 85 15.81 5.59 3.34
C ALA A 85 14.51 4.79 3.12
N ALA A 86 13.38 5.28 3.63
CA ALA A 86 12.07 4.65 3.41
C ALA A 86 11.69 4.62 1.92
N ALA A 87 11.95 5.68 1.16
CA ALA A 87 11.75 5.71 -0.29
C ALA A 87 12.63 4.67 -1.00
N VAL A 88 13.90 4.53 -0.61
CA VAL A 88 14.78 3.48 -1.13
C VAL A 88 14.24 2.08 -0.79
N LEU A 89 13.76 1.85 0.43
CA LEU A 89 13.15 0.58 0.83
C LEU A 89 11.89 0.26 0.01
N LEU A 90 11.07 1.26 -0.34
CA LEU A 90 9.94 1.07 -1.26
C LEU A 90 10.40 0.54 -2.61
N ILE A 91 11.40 1.19 -3.21
CA ILE A 91 11.97 0.77 -4.51
C ILE A 91 12.53 -0.65 -4.41
N LEU A 92 13.36 -0.93 -3.41
CA LEU A 92 13.96 -2.25 -3.19
C LEU A 92 12.89 -3.32 -2.95
N GLY A 93 11.83 -3.00 -2.21
CA GLY A 93 10.72 -3.92 -1.97
C GLY A 93 10.00 -4.31 -3.26
N VAL A 94 9.74 -3.35 -4.15
CA VAL A 94 9.16 -3.62 -5.49
C VAL A 94 10.11 -4.47 -6.33
N LEU A 95 11.41 -4.15 -6.34
CA LEU A 95 12.42 -4.90 -7.13
C LEU A 95 12.63 -6.33 -6.62
N GLN A 96 12.30 -6.65 -5.36
CA GLN A 96 12.36 -8.00 -4.82
C GLN A 96 11.17 -8.88 -5.22
N THR A 97 10.10 -8.27 -5.72
CA THR A 97 8.97 -8.98 -6.34
C THR A 97 9.20 -9.13 -7.85
N ASP A 98 8.32 -9.89 -8.53
CA ASP A 98 8.26 -9.83 -9.99
C ASP A 98 7.65 -8.50 -10.42
N THR A 99 8.51 -7.50 -10.62
CA THR A 99 8.12 -6.10 -10.89
C THR A 99 7.20 -5.98 -12.11
N LEU A 100 7.46 -6.71 -13.20
CA LEU A 100 6.63 -6.69 -14.39
C LEU A 100 5.24 -7.26 -14.12
N SER A 101 5.16 -8.34 -13.35
CA SER A 101 3.88 -8.89 -12.91
C SER A 101 3.22 -7.99 -11.87
N PHE A 102 3.98 -7.35 -10.99
CA PHE A 102 3.46 -6.41 -10.00
C PHE A 102 2.77 -5.21 -10.67
N VAL A 103 3.41 -4.59 -11.67
CA VAL A 103 2.85 -3.47 -12.42
C VAL A 103 1.69 -3.90 -13.33
N GLY A 104 1.68 -5.14 -13.80
CA GLY A 104 0.65 -5.68 -14.71
C GLY A 104 1.06 -5.71 -16.18
N LEU A 105 2.33 -5.49 -16.48
CA LEU A 105 2.85 -5.51 -17.85
C LEU A 105 3.05 -6.94 -18.39
N ARG A 106 3.47 -7.86 -17.52
CA ARG A 106 3.71 -9.26 -17.91
C ARG A 106 2.43 -9.93 -18.39
N GLN A 107 1.29 -9.68 -17.74
CA GLN A 107 -0.01 -10.26 -18.08
C GLN A 107 -0.54 -9.86 -19.46
N LEU A 108 0.01 -8.78 -20.05
CA LEU A 108 -0.35 -8.38 -21.42
C LEU A 108 0.20 -9.35 -22.49
N VAL A 109 1.37 -9.95 -22.21
CA VAL A 109 2.12 -10.73 -23.21
C VAL A 109 2.29 -12.21 -22.84
N GLU A 110 2.24 -12.54 -21.55
CA GLU A 110 2.39 -13.91 -21.05
C GLU A 110 1.10 -14.37 -20.34
N GLU A 111 0.88 -15.68 -20.34
CA GLU A 111 -0.15 -16.27 -19.47
C GLU A 111 0.21 -16.08 -18.01
N GLU A 112 -0.83 -15.93 -17.16
CA GLU A 112 -0.64 -15.71 -15.73
C GLU A 112 0.02 -16.94 -15.09
N LYS A 113 1.28 -16.76 -14.66
CA LYS A 113 2.00 -17.80 -13.91
C LYS A 113 1.48 -17.87 -12.49
N PRO A 114 1.51 -19.06 -11.86
CA PRO A 114 1.19 -19.19 -10.43
C PRO A 114 2.01 -18.18 -9.62
N ALA A 115 1.36 -17.49 -8.71
CA ALA A 115 2.04 -16.55 -7.83
C ALA A 115 3.08 -17.29 -6.99
N ALA A 116 4.28 -16.71 -6.85
CA ALA A 116 5.32 -17.24 -5.98
C ALA A 116 5.36 -16.41 -4.68
N LEU A 117 5.36 -17.10 -3.54
CA LEU A 117 5.50 -16.42 -2.25
C LEU A 117 6.94 -15.91 -2.09
N VAL A 118 7.09 -14.60 -1.96
CA VAL A 118 8.39 -13.96 -1.70
C VAL A 118 8.63 -13.91 -0.20
N THR A 119 9.66 -14.62 0.27
CA THR A 119 10.05 -14.69 1.70
C THR A 119 11.50 -14.26 1.96
N ARG A 120 12.17 -13.69 0.94
CA ARG A 120 13.59 -13.28 0.96
C ARG A 120 13.75 -11.78 1.04
N GLY A 121 14.97 -11.33 1.30
CA GLY A 121 15.30 -9.89 1.35
C GLY A 121 14.54 -9.16 2.46
N LEU A 122 13.86 -8.07 2.15
CA LEU A 122 13.06 -7.28 3.10
C LEU A 122 11.90 -8.09 3.70
N TYR A 123 11.40 -9.08 2.99
CA TYR A 123 10.34 -9.98 3.46
C TYR A 123 10.79 -10.94 4.57
N ARG A 124 12.09 -10.99 4.91
CA ARG A 124 12.59 -11.66 6.12
C ARG A 124 12.43 -10.80 7.38
N LEU A 125 12.30 -9.50 7.24
CA LEU A 125 12.18 -8.57 8.35
C LEU A 125 10.72 -8.36 8.75
N VAL A 126 9.87 -8.14 7.74
CA VAL A 126 8.42 -7.97 7.88
C VAL A 126 7.71 -8.58 6.68
N ARG A 127 6.46 -9.00 6.86
CA ARG A 127 5.67 -9.61 5.77
C ARG A 127 5.21 -8.59 4.72
N HIS A 128 5.04 -7.32 5.11
CA HIS A 128 4.59 -6.24 4.24
C HIS A 128 5.59 -5.08 4.19
N PRO A 129 6.80 -5.28 3.62
CA PRO A 129 7.85 -4.27 3.64
C PRO A 129 7.48 -2.98 2.90
N LEU A 130 6.66 -3.05 1.86
CA LEU A 130 6.17 -1.87 1.14
C LEU A 130 5.26 -1.00 2.01
N TYR A 131 4.37 -1.63 2.78
CA TYR A 131 3.50 -0.92 3.72
C TYR A 131 4.31 -0.31 4.87
N THR A 132 5.28 -1.05 5.42
CA THR A 132 6.19 -0.54 6.45
C THR A 132 6.96 0.68 5.97
N ALA A 133 7.55 0.59 4.77
CA ALA A 133 8.30 1.71 4.19
C ALA A 133 7.39 2.92 3.89
N GLY A 134 6.17 2.70 3.40
CA GLY A 134 5.17 3.75 3.21
C GLY A 134 4.80 4.45 4.51
N LEU A 135 4.54 3.69 5.57
CA LEU A 135 4.25 4.26 6.90
C LEU A 135 5.46 5.04 7.46
N LEU A 136 6.67 4.50 7.34
CA LEU A 136 7.88 5.21 7.74
C LEU A 136 8.04 6.52 6.98
N PHE A 137 7.80 6.52 5.66
CA PHE A 137 7.87 7.74 4.85
C PHE A 137 6.89 8.81 5.33
N LEU A 138 5.64 8.45 5.66
CA LEU A 138 4.64 9.37 6.16
C LEU A 138 5.01 9.91 7.56
N TRP A 139 5.28 9.01 8.51
CA TRP A 139 5.45 9.37 9.91
C TRP A 139 6.82 9.98 10.24
N LEU A 140 7.80 9.90 9.36
CA LEU A 140 9.07 10.61 9.47
C LEU A 140 9.02 12.03 8.87
N SER A 141 7.83 12.58 8.60
CA SER A 141 7.70 13.99 8.20
C SER A 141 8.08 14.92 9.36
N PRO A 142 9.09 15.80 9.18
CA PRO A 142 9.52 16.70 10.25
C PRO A 142 8.54 17.85 10.50
N GLN A 143 7.64 18.10 9.56
CA GLN A 143 6.59 19.09 9.68
C GLN A 143 5.25 18.42 9.38
N VAL A 144 4.30 18.53 10.30
CA VAL A 144 2.98 17.91 10.18
C VAL A 144 1.91 18.95 10.51
N THR A 145 0.95 19.05 9.61
CA THR A 145 -0.24 19.88 9.74
C THR A 145 -1.45 19.02 10.11
N VAL A 146 -2.55 19.65 10.49
CA VAL A 146 -3.80 18.95 10.79
C VAL A 146 -4.29 18.15 9.59
N ASN A 147 -4.20 18.72 8.37
CA ASN A 147 -4.61 18.02 7.15
C ASN A 147 -3.71 16.83 6.84
N SER A 148 -2.38 16.99 6.91
CA SER A 148 -1.43 15.88 6.68
C SER A 148 -1.54 14.81 7.76
N PHE A 149 -1.73 15.19 9.02
CA PHE A 149 -1.97 14.23 10.11
C PHE A 149 -3.23 13.41 9.87
N THR A 150 -4.32 14.06 9.43
CA THR A 150 -5.58 13.36 9.08
C THR A 150 -5.34 12.32 7.97
N LEU A 151 -4.60 12.72 6.92
CA LEU A 151 -4.20 11.79 5.85
C LEU A 151 -3.38 10.62 6.40
N TYR A 152 -2.36 10.88 7.25
CA TYR A 152 -1.47 9.84 7.77
C TYR A 152 -2.20 8.82 8.66
N VAL A 153 -3.08 9.30 9.54
CA VAL A 153 -3.90 8.43 10.39
C VAL A 153 -4.83 7.57 9.53
N ALA A 154 -5.56 8.17 8.60
CA ALA A 154 -6.49 7.44 7.74
C ALA A 154 -5.77 6.45 6.80
N ALA A 155 -4.62 6.84 6.23
CA ALA A 155 -3.78 5.95 5.43
C ALA A 155 -3.23 4.78 6.28
N THR A 156 -2.83 5.05 7.53
CA THR A 156 -2.37 4.00 8.45
C THR A 156 -3.47 2.98 8.72
N ILE A 157 -4.68 3.44 9.05
CA ILE A 157 -5.83 2.55 9.27
C ILE A 157 -6.13 1.74 8.00
N TYR A 158 -6.13 2.39 6.84
CA TYR A 158 -6.39 1.73 5.56
C TYR A 158 -5.35 0.65 5.24
N ILE A 159 -4.06 0.92 5.50
CA ILE A 159 -2.96 -0.04 5.32
C ILE A 159 -3.14 -1.26 6.23
N PHE A 160 -3.48 -1.06 7.51
CA PHE A 160 -3.73 -2.18 8.43
C PHE A 160 -4.90 -3.05 7.98
N ILE A 161 -6.00 -2.43 7.55
CA ILE A 161 -7.16 -3.14 7.01
C ILE A 161 -6.77 -3.90 5.73
N GLY A 162 -6.04 -3.25 4.82
CA GLY A 162 -5.55 -3.85 3.58
C GLY A 162 -4.65 -5.06 3.83
N ALA A 163 -3.67 -4.92 4.72
CA ALA A 163 -2.76 -6.00 5.12
C ALA A 163 -3.51 -7.20 5.71
N TYR A 164 -4.52 -6.95 6.56
CA TYR A 164 -5.35 -8.00 7.12
C TYR A 164 -6.07 -8.82 6.03
N PHE A 165 -6.70 -8.16 5.06
CA PHE A 165 -7.38 -8.84 3.96
C PHE A 165 -6.40 -9.54 3.02
N GLU A 166 -5.24 -8.93 2.75
CA GLU A 166 -4.17 -9.54 1.95
C GLU A 166 -3.66 -10.82 2.60
N GLU A 167 -3.40 -10.83 3.91
CA GLU A 167 -2.98 -12.04 4.63
C GLU A 167 -4.01 -13.16 4.57
N ARG A 168 -5.29 -12.83 4.65
CA ARG A 168 -6.37 -13.82 4.46
C ARG A 168 -6.39 -14.41 3.06
N LYS A 169 -6.06 -13.60 2.04
CA LYS A 169 -5.91 -14.08 0.67
C LYS A 169 -4.70 -14.98 0.55
N LEU A 170 -3.54 -14.58 1.08
CA LEU A 170 -2.30 -15.35 1.03
C LEU A 170 -2.42 -16.70 1.75
N LEU A 171 -3.13 -16.74 2.89
CA LEU A 171 -3.44 -18.01 3.58
C LEU A 171 -4.27 -18.95 2.72
N ARG A 172 -5.24 -18.43 1.95
CA ARG A 172 -6.06 -19.26 1.04
C ARG A 172 -5.27 -19.74 -0.18
N GLU A 173 -4.32 -18.91 -0.65
CA GLU A 173 -3.53 -19.18 -1.86
C GLU A 173 -2.36 -20.13 -1.58
N PHE A 174 -1.63 -19.95 -0.46
CA PHE A 174 -0.40 -20.67 -0.13
C PHE A 174 -0.54 -21.65 1.06
N GLY A 175 -1.68 -21.66 1.75
CA GLY A 175 -1.97 -22.62 2.83
C GLY A 175 -0.92 -22.63 3.95
N GLU A 176 -0.47 -23.82 4.31
CA GLU A 176 0.49 -24.07 5.39
C GLU A 176 1.83 -23.35 5.19
N VAL A 177 2.29 -23.19 3.95
CA VAL A 177 3.56 -22.48 3.64
C VAL A 177 3.47 -21.03 4.12
N TYR A 178 2.34 -20.37 3.89
CA TYR A 178 2.14 -19.01 4.38
C TYR A 178 1.89 -18.98 5.89
N ALA A 179 1.18 -19.94 6.45
CA ALA A 179 0.93 -20.03 7.88
C ALA A 179 2.25 -20.15 8.67
N GLU A 180 3.19 -20.99 8.21
CA GLU A 180 4.53 -21.12 8.79
C GLU A 180 5.33 -19.81 8.68
N TYR A 181 5.33 -19.18 7.51
CA TYR A 181 5.98 -17.87 7.31
C TYR A 181 5.40 -16.80 8.25
N LYS A 182 4.07 -16.73 8.36
CA LYS A 182 3.33 -15.82 9.23
C LYS A 182 3.68 -15.99 10.70
N SER A 183 3.88 -17.22 11.17
CA SER A 183 4.23 -17.50 12.56
C SER A 183 5.62 -16.99 12.95
N ARG A 184 6.53 -16.88 11.97
CA ARG A 184 7.94 -16.50 12.19
C ARG A 184 8.21 -15.02 11.98
N ILE A 185 7.56 -14.38 11.01
CA ILE A 185 7.85 -13.03 10.57
C ILE A 185 6.73 -12.07 10.99
N PRO A 186 7.05 -10.92 11.61
CA PRO A 186 6.06 -9.90 11.99
C PRO A 186 5.41 -9.23 10.78
N MET A 187 4.20 -8.68 10.96
CA MET A 187 3.41 -8.10 9.87
C MET A 187 4.05 -6.82 9.29
N LEU A 188 4.18 -5.78 10.10
CA LEU A 188 4.61 -4.44 9.67
C LEU A 188 5.81 -3.91 10.47
N ILE A 189 5.87 -4.19 11.76
CA ILE A 189 6.90 -3.62 12.63
C ILE A 189 7.87 -4.74 12.99
N PRO A 190 9.18 -4.60 12.65
CA PRO A 190 10.18 -5.59 13.05
C PRO A 190 10.11 -5.83 14.57
N TRP A 191 10.26 -7.07 14.99
CA TRP A 191 10.20 -7.56 16.37
C TRP A 191 8.82 -7.49 17.06
N LEU A 192 7.83 -6.79 16.52
CA LEU A 192 6.48 -6.71 17.08
C LEU A 192 5.58 -7.79 16.45
N ARG A 193 5.34 -8.87 17.19
CA ARG A 193 4.46 -9.96 16.77
C ARG A 193 3.06 -9.72 17.35
N PHE A 194 2.12 -9.31 16.53
CA PHE A 194 0.70 -9.44 16.85
C PHE A 194 0.28 -10.86 16.47
N GLN A 195 -0.11 -11.64 17.46
CA GLN A 195 -0.67 -12.99 17.28
C GLN A 195 -2.08 -12.90 16.72
#